data_50b519db63f834ae54b35aabc24295b5
#
_entry.id   50b519db63f834ae54b35aabc24295b5
#
_cell.length_a   1.000
_cell.length_b   1.000
_cell.length_c   1.000
_cell.angle_alpha   90.00
_cell.angle_beta   90.00
_cell.angle_gamma   90.00
#
_symmetry.space_group_name_H-M   'P 1'
#
loop_
_entity.id
_entity.type
_entity.pdbx_description
1 polymer ?
#
loop_
_entity_poly.entity_id
_entity_poly.type
_entity_poly.pdbx_seq_one_letter_code
_entity_poly.pdbx_strand_id
1 'polypeptide(L)'
;ASDVYKRQGAGEVLGEHQSGSMTGVGFDLYTQMLDSAVTALKEGREPDLLQPREATTDINLHAPALLRSDYVPDVHNRLTFYKRLAQVKNKEDLYQIQEEIADRYGKLTHEAKNLILTHRIREEAKPLGVLKIDAGEDSIIFTFKDKPSFDPGKFFRMLQANRNMRMLGPNRLRLETY
;
A
#
# COMPACT_ATOMS: atom_id res chain seq x y z
N ALA A 1 15.71 -27.90 3.64
CA ALA A 1 15.56 -26.44 3.84
C ALA A 1 14.78 -25.80 2.67
N SER A 2 15.07 -26.21 1.45
CA SER A 2 14.37 -25.63 0.27
C SER A 2 12.91 -26.05 0.15
N ASP A 3 12.54 -27.23 0.65
CA ASP A 3 11.17 -27.73 0.56
C ASP A 3 10.21 -27.13 1.60
N VAL A 4 10.73 -26.73 2.75
CA VAL A 4 9.94 -26.02 3.77
C VAL A 4 9.59 -24.61 3.28
N TYR A 5 10.51 -23.98 2.58
CA TYR A 5 10.32 -22.65 2.01
C TYR A 5 9.30 -22.65 0.87
N LYS A 6 9.29 -23.69 0.06
CA LYS A 6 8.30 -23.87 -1.01
C LYS A 6 6.90 -24.17 -0.49
N ARG A 7 6.78 -24.83 0.67
CA ARG A 7 5.48 -25.18 1.26
C ARG A 7 4.83 -24.04 2.05
N GLN A 8 5.64 -23.12 2.59
CA GLN A 8 5.15 -21.88 3.22
C GLN A 8 5.14 -20.71 2.24
N GLY A 9 5.32 -21.00 0.97
CA GLY A 9 5.62 -20.02 -0.03
C GLY A 9 4.46 -19.13 -0.45
N ALA A 10 4.72 -18.42 -1.50
CA ALA A 10 3.89 -17.37 -2.08
C ALA A 10 2.39 -17.73 -2.24
N GLY A 11 2.04 -19.00 -2.33
CA GLY A 11 0.65 -19.44 -2.43
C GLY A 11 -0.17 -19.23 -1.16
N GLU A 12 0.42 -19.48 0.00
CA GLU A 12 -0.24 -19.28 1.30
C GLU A 12 -0.32 -17.79 1.66
N VAL A 13 0.72 -17.07 1.32
CA VAL A 13 0.84 -15.64 1.56
C VAL A 13 -0.03 -14.82 0.62
N LEU A 14 -0.28 -15.29 -0.58
CA LEU A 14 -1.14 -14.62 -1.58
C LEU A 14 -2.55 -15.21 -1.63
N GLY A 15 -2.87 -16.15 -0.75
CA GLY A 15 -4.17 -16.78 -0.66
C GLY A 15 -5.24 -15.88 -0.06
N GLU A 16 -6.48 -16.18 -0.38
CA GLU A 16 -7.65 -15.40 0.09
C GLU A 16 -7.79 -15.36 1.61
N HIS A 17 -7.31 -16.38 2.30
CA HIS A 17 -7.40 -16.49 3.75
C HIS A 17 -6.55 -15.47 4.52
N GLN A 18 -5.63 -14.79 3.85
CA GLN A 18 -4.75 -13.80 4.48
C GLN A 18 -5.12 -12.36 4.18
N SER A 19 -6.18 -12.13 3.45
CA SER A 19 -6.65 -10.77 3.14
C SER A 19 -6.95 -9.94 4.40
N GLY A 20 -7.42 -10.57 5.48
CA GLY A 20 -7.71 -9.91 6.75
C GLY A 20 -6.47 -9.58 7.60
N SER A 21 -5.38 -10.33 7.45
CA SER A 21 -4.14 -10.10 8.21
C SER A 21 -3.21 -9.08 7.55
N MET A 22 -3.47 -8.73 6.32
CA MET A 22 -2.74 -7.70 5.57
C MET A 22 -3.31 -6.29 5.77
N THR A 23 -4.41 -6.16 6.51
CA THR A 23 -4.93 -4.85 6.92
C THR A 23 -4.06 -4.34 8.07
N GLY A 24 -3.44 -3.20 7.91
CA GLY A 24 -2.56 -2.61 8.96
C GLY A 24 -1.12 -2.50 8.50
N VAL A 25 -0.20 -2.90 9.31
CA VAL A 25 1.24 -2.61 9.21
C VAL A 25 1.86 -3.00 7.88
N GLY A 26 1.11 -3.24 6.95
CA GLY A 26 1.91 -3.34 5.95
C GLY A 26 1.81 -4.25 4.83
N PHE A 27 0.78 -4.18 4.11
CA PHE A 27 0.80 -4.66 2.73
C PHE A 27 2.03 -4.13 1.99
N ASP A 28 2.39 -2.87 2.21
CA ASP A 28 3.54 -2.24 1.56
C ASP A 28 4.88 -2.75 2.05
N LEU A 29 5.07 -2.78 3.35
CA LEU A 29 6.28 -3.34 3.95
C LEU A 29 6.43 -4.79 3.52
N TYR A 30 5.33 -5.53 3.56
CA TYR A 30 5.30 -6.92 3.13
C TYR A 30 5.68 -7.09 1.66
N THR A 31 5.11 -6.28 0.76
CA THR A 31 5.44 -6.31 -0.67
C THR A 31 6.90 -5.96 -0.92
N GLN A 32 7.44 -4.98 -0.22
CA GLN A 32 8.85 -4.60 -0.32
C GLN A 32 9.78 -5.71 0.19
N MET A 33 9.42 -6.33 1.30
CA MET A 33 10.17 -7.46 1.85
C MET A 33 10.16 -8.64 0.89
N LEU A 34 9.01 -8.95 0.31
CA LEU A 34 8.86 -10.02 -0.66
C LEU A 34 9.68 -9.77 -1.93
N ASP A 35 9.66 -8.55 -2.44
CA ASP A 35 10.45 -8.14 -3.60
C ASP A 35 11.95 -8.27 -3.33
N SER A 36 12.40 -7.82 -2.18
CA SER A 36 13.79 -7.97 -1.75
C SER A 36 14.20 -9.43 -1.64
N ALA A 37 13.33 -10.26 -1.08
CA ALA A 37 13.57 -11.69 -0.93
C ALA A 37 13.68 -12.37 -2.30
N VAL A 38 12.77 -12.09 -3.22
CA VAL A 38 12.78 -12.66 -4.57
C VAL A 38 14.03 -12.23 -5.33
N THR A 39 14.39 -10.95 -5.26
CA THR A 39 15.59 -10.43 -5.93
C THR A 39 16.86 -11.08 -5.36
N ALA A 40 16.97 -11.14 -4.04
CA ALA A 40 18.13 -11.76 -3.39
C ALA A 40 18.27 -13.24 -3.75
N LEU A 41 17.17 -13.98 -3.80
CA LEU A 41 17.17 -15.39 -4.19
C LEU A 41 17.57 -15.58 -5.67
N LYS A 42 17.12 -14.71 -6.56
CA LYS A 42 17.53 -14.73 -7.98
C LYS A 42 19.03 -14.47 -8.15
N GLU A 43 19.62 -13.66 -7.28
CA GLU A 43 21.04 -13.35 -7.27
C GLU A 43 21.86 -14.36 -6.47
N GLY A 44 21.24 -15.39 -5.90
CA GLY A 44 21.91 -16.40 -5.09
C GLY A 44 22.35 -15.90 -3.72
N ARG A 45 21.77 -14.81 -3.21
CA ARG A 45 22.03 -14.23 -1.89
C ARG A 45 20.93 -14.58 -0.90
N GLU A 46 21.27 -14.61 0.38
CA GLU A 46 20.25 -14.65 1.43
C GLU A 46 19.49 -13.31 1.47
N PRO A 47 18.13 -13.35 1.55
CA PRO A 47 17.36 -12.13 1.69
C PRO A 47 17.63 -11.46 3.03
N ASP A 48 18.03 -10.19 3.02
CA ASP A 48 18.14 -9.38 4.21
C ASP A 48 16.81 -8.68 4.48
N LEU A 49 15.98 -9.32 5.29
CA LEU A 49 14.66 -8.82 5.66
C LEU A 49 14.71 -7.78 6.79
N LEU A 50 15.89 -7.51 7.34
CA LEU A 50 16.09 -6.63 8.50
C LEU A 50 16.56 -5.23 8.09
N GLN A 51 16.95 -5.01 6.84
CA GLN A 51 17.35 -3.67 6.40
C GLN A 51 16.13 -2.75 6.31
N PRO A 52 16.13 -1.64 7.07
CA PRO A 52 15.06 -0.67 6.94
C PRO A 52 15.11 -0.04 5.55
N ARG A 53 14.10 -0.27 4.75
CA ARG A 53 13.87 0.49 3.54
C ARG A 53 13.32 1.86 3.91
N GLU A 54 13.40 2.81 2.99
CA GLU A 54 12.79 4.12 3.17
C GLU A 54 11.37 3.95 3.70
N ALA A 55 11.07 4.67 4.78
CA ALA A 55 9.76 4.64 5.40
C ALA A 55 8.70 5.09 4.39
N THR A 56 7.81 4.18 4.05
CA THR A 56 6.66 4.48 3.20
C THR A 56 5.45 4.80 4.06
N THR A 57 4.49 5.54 3.50
CA THR A 57 3.22 5.81 4.16
C THR A 57 2.46 4.51 4.40
N ASP A 58 2.10 4.24 5.65
CA ASP A 58 1.27 3.10 6.02
C ASP A 58 -0.20 3.46 5.80
N ILE A 59 -0.90 2.71 4.95
CA ILE A 59 -2.29 2.99 4.58
C ILE A 59 -3.16 1.80 4.95
N ASN A 60 -4.14 2.06 5.83
CA ASN A 60 -5.15 1.08 6.19
C ASN A 60 -6.54 1.59 5.77
N LEU A 61 -7.08 1.00 4.72
CA LEU A 61 -8.42 1.32 4.22
C LEU A 61 -9.51 0.47 4.88
N HIS A 62 -9.15 -0.49 5.74
CA HIS A 62 -10.07 -1.47 6.34
C HIS A 62 -10.91 -2.23 5.32
N ALA A 63 -10.36 -2.42 4.13
CA ALA A 63 -10.98 -3.15 3.03
C ALA A 63 -9.93 -4.01 2.32
N PRO A 64 -10.28 -5.19 1.81
CA PRO A 64 -9.35 -6.04 1.08
C PRO A 64 -8.76 -5.30 -0.13
N ALA A 65 -7.44 -5.32 -0.26
CA ALA A 65 -6.67 -4.65 -1.31
C ALA A 65 -5.63 -5.64 -1.86
N LEU A 66 -6.02 -6.44 -2.83
CA LEU A 66 -5.18 -7.53 -3.36
C LEU A 66 -5.61 -7.95 -4.76
N LEU A 67 -4.76 -8.73 -5.44
CA LEU A 67 -5.10 -9.45 -6.65
C LEU A 67 -5.55 -10.85 -6.26
N ARG A 68 -6.85 -11.14 -6.40
CA ARG A 68 -7.42 -12.45 -6.07
C ARG A 68 -6.90 -13.54 -7.01
N SER A 69 -6.78 -14.75 -6.50
CA SER A 69 -6.33 -15.91 -7.27
C SER A 69 -7.32 -16.33 -8.38
N ASP A 70 -8.60 -16.02 -8.24
CA ASP A 70 -9.60 -16.24 -9.28
C ASP A 70 -9.58 -15.14 -10.37
N TYR A 71 -8.98 -13.98 -10.09
CA TYR A 71 -8.85 -12.89 -11.03
C TYR A 71 -7.52 -12.93 -11.79
N VAL A 72 -6.41 -13.09 -11.09
CA VAL A 72 -5.08 -13.32 -11.66
C VAL A 72 -4.56 -14.68 -11.18
N PRO A 73 -4.87 -15.76 -11.91
CA PRO A 73 -4.64 -17.12 -11.42
C PRO A 73 -3.17 -17.50 -11.22
N ASP A 74 -2.28 -16.97 -12.04
CA ASP A 74 -0.87 -17.32 -11.98
C ASP A 74 -0.16 -16.55 -10.86
N VAL A 75 0.44 -17.29 -9.93
CA VAL A 75 1.17 -16.72 -8.79
C VAL A 75 2.33 -15.82 -9.24
N HIS A 76 3.05 -16.22 -10.28
CA HIS A 76 4.18 -15.45 -10.80
C HIS A 76 3.70 -14.10 -11.36
N ASN A 77 2.60 -14.08 -12.08
CA ASN A 77 2.00 -12.86 -12.59
C ASN A 77 1.54 -11.93 -11.46
N ARG A 78 0.90 -12.48 -10.41
CA ARG A 78 0.53 -11.68 -9.22
C ARG A 78 1.75 -11.04 -8.58
N LEU A 79 2.81 -11.81 -8.35
CA LEU A 79 4.06 -11.30 -7.79
C LEU A 79 4.69 -10.20 -8.65
N THR A 80 4.67 -10.38 -9.96
CA THR A 80 5.19 -9.39 -10.91
C THR A 80 4.41 -8.07 -10.81
N PHE A 81 3.10 -8.12 -10.74
CA PHE A 81 2.27 -6.92 -10.58
C PHE A 81 2.48 -6.26 -9.21
N TYR A 82 2.54 -7.01 -8.12
CA TYR A 82 2.86 -6.45 -6.80
C TYR A 82 4.20 -5.74 -6.79
N LYS A 83 5.21 -6.35 -7.40
CA LYS A 83 6.53 -5.75 -7.53
C LYS A 83 6.49 -4.45 -8.32
N ARG A 84 5.83 -4.43 -9.46
CA ARG A 84 5.68 -3.24 -10.29
C ARG A 84 4.93 -2.13 -9.58
N LEU A 85 3.86 -2.47 -8.87
CA LEU A 85 3.09 -1.52 -8.05
C LEU A 85 3.94 -0.91 -6.94
N ALA A 86 4.78 -1.70 -6.28
CA ALA A 86 5.68 -1.20 -5.24
C ALA A 86 6.76 -0.25 -5.77
N GLN A 87 7.08 -0.31 -7.06
CA GLN A 87 8.10 0.50 -7.73
C GLN A 87 7.53 1.72 -8.46
N VAL A 88 6.24 1.93 -8.44
CA VAL A 88 5.58 3.08 -9.07
C VAL A 88 6.10 4.39 -8.49
N LYS A 89 6.40 5.34 -9.35
CA LYS A 89 6.93 6.66 -8.98
C LYS A 89 6.01 7.82 -9.37
N ASN A 90 5.01 7.57 -10.21
CA ASN A 90 4.08 8.59 -10.68
C ASN A 90 2.73 7.96 -11.06
N LYS A 91 1.75 8.82 -11.33
CA LYS A 91 0.39 8.39 -11.68
C LYS A 91 0.32 7.65 -13.02
N GLU A 92 1.16 8.03 -13.95
CA GLU A 92 1.20 7.45 -15.30
C GLU A 92 1.63 5.98 -15.26
N ASP A 93 2.65 5.67 -14.45
CA ASP A 93 3.11 4.29 -14.25
C ASP A 93 1.99 3.44 -13.65
N LEU A 94 1.29 3.98 -12.66
CA LEU A 94 0.18 3.30 -12.01
C LEU A 94 -0.98 3.04 -12.97
N TYR A 95 -1.31 4.03 -13.79
CA TYR A 95 -2.36 3.93 -14.79
C TYR A 95 -2.03 2.85 -15.83
N GLN A 96 -0.78 2.79 -16.30
CA GLN A 96 -0.32 1.76 -17.24
C GLN A 96 -0.49 0.34 -16.67
N ILE A 97 -0.13 0.14 -15.41
CA ILE A 97 -0.30 -1.15 -14.74
C ILE A 97 -1.78 -1.51 -14.63
N GLN A 98 -2.62 -0.56 -14.26
CA GLN A 98 -4.06 -0.74 -14.17
C GLN A 98 -4.67 -1.16 -15.51
N GLU A 99 -4.31 -0.49 -16.59
CA GLU A 99 -4.76 -0.83 -17.94
C GLU A 99 -4.30 -2.22 -18.36
N GLU A 100 -3.05 -2.55 -18.11
CA GLU A 100 -2.52 -3.88 -18.45
C GLU A 100 -3.26 -5.00 -17.72
N ILE A 101 -3.55 -4.82 -16.43
CA ILE A 101 -4.32 -5.79 -15.66
C ILE A 101 -5.73 -5.94 -16.24
N ALA A 102 -6.40 -4.83 -16.53
CA ALA A 102 -7.74 -4.83 -17.09
C ALA A 102 -7.79 -5.46 -18.49
N ASP A 103 -6.80 -5.20 -19.33
CA ASP A 103 -6.71 -5.77 -20.67
C ASP A 103 -6.50 -7.29 -20.63
N ARG A 104 -5.68 -7.77 -19.70
CA ARG A 104 -5.35 -9.21 -19.62
C ARG A 104 -6.39 -10.04 -18.87
N TYR A 105 -7.02 -9.48 -17.83
CA TYR A 105 -7.88 -10.23 -16.90
C TYR A 105 -9.31 -9.71 -16.84
N GLY A 106 -9.64 -8.68 -17.59
CA GLY A 106 -10.96 -8.09 -17.61
C GLY A 106 -11.16 -7.01 -16.54
N LYS A 107 -12.41 -6.60 -16.34
CA LYS A 107 -12.77 -5.54 -15.41
C LYS A 107 -12.18 -5.78 -14.02
N LEU A 108 -11.56 -4.73 -13.46
CA LEU A 108 -10.97 -4.79 -12.13
C LEU A 108 -11.99 -5.22 -11.06
N THR A 109 -11.59 -6.15 -10.22
CA THR A 109 -12.34 -6.52 -9.02
C THR A 109 -12.30 -5.37 -8.00
N HIS A 110 -13.18 -5.42 -6.99
CA HIS A 110 -13.14 -4.44 -5.89
C HIS A 110 -11.80 -4.44 -5.19
N GLU A 111 -11.26 -5.61 -4.93
CA GLU A 111 -9.98 -5.80 -4.25
C GLU A 111 -8.82 -5.23 -5.08
N ALA A 112 -8.85 -5.43 -6.39
CA ALA A 112 -7.86 -4.85 -7.30
C ALA A 112 -7.96 -3.32 -7.36
N LYS A 113 -9.17 -2.77 -7.39
CA LYS A 113 -9.38 -1.31 -7.31
C LYS A 113 -8.85 -0.73 -6.01
N ASN A 114 -9.11 -1.38 -4.88
CA ASN A 114 -8.59 -0.96 -3.59
C ASN A 114 -7.06 -1.00 -3.55
N LEU A 115 -6.46 -2.01 -4.15
CA LEU A 115 -5.02 -2.13 -4.28
C LEU A 115 -4.41 -0.96 -5.07
N ILE A 116 -4.96 -0.66 -6.22
CA ILE A 116 -4.55 0.48 -7.06
C ILE A 116 -4.74 1.81 -6.30
N LEU A 117 -5.87 1.99 -5.66
CA LEU A 117 -6.17 3.17 -4.85
C LEU A 117 -5.17 3.36 -3.71
N THR A 118 -4.80 2.29 -3.03
CA THR A 118 -3.81 2.33 -1.95
C THR A 118 -2.47 2.86 -2.45
N HIS A 119 -1.99 2.38 -3.59
CA HIS A 119 -0.75 2.86 -4.20
C HIS A 119 -0.85 4.31 -4.67
N ARG A 120 -1.99 4.71 -5.20
CA ARG A 120 -2.24 6.09 -5.62
C ARG A 120 -2.22 7.06 -4.43
N ILE A 121 -2.91 6.72 -3.36
CA ILE A 121 -2.92 7.52 -2.13
C ILE A 121 -1.51 7.67 -1.58
N ARG A 122 -0.73 6.59 -1.59
CA ARG A 122 0.66 6.62 -1.11
C ARG A 122 1.52 7.60 -1.90
N GLU A 123 1.44 7.57 -3.21
CA GLU A 123 2.19 8.50 -4.06
C GLU A 123 1.79 9.97 -3.80
N GLU A 124 0.53 10.24 -3.53
CA GLU A 124 0.05 11.57 -3.18
C GLU A 124 0.42 12.00 -1.76
N ALA A 125 0.46 11.07 -0.83
CA ALA A 125 0.78 11.33 0.57
C ALA A 125 2.28 11.54 0.84
N LYS A 126 3.12 10.88 0.08
CA LYS A 126 4.58 10.91 0.25
C LYS A 126 5.18 12.32 0.30
N PRO A 127 4.89 13.24 -0.64
CA PRO A 127 5.42 14.59 -0.59
C PRO A 127 4.88 15.43 0.57
N LEU A 128 3.77 15.03 1.19
CA LEU A 128 3.16 15.74 2.32
C LEU A 128 3.75 15.33 3.68
N GLY A 129 4.60 14.31 3.70
CA GLY A 129 5.16 13.80 4.95
C GLY A 129 4.16 13.04 5.82
N VAL A 130 3.19 12.40 5.20
CA VAL A 130 2.23 11.55 5.89
C VAL A 130 2.87 10.19 6.20
N LEU A 131 2.88 9.82 7.48
CA LEU A 131 3.41 8.52 7.92
C LEU A 131 2.35 7.42 7.89
N LYS A 132 1.11 7.77 8.21
CA LYS A 132 0.02 6.81 8.31
C LYS A 132 -1.31 7.44 7.91
N ILE A 133 -2.13 6.66 7.21
CA ILE A 133 -3.53 6.98 6.92
C ILE A 133 -4.38 5.80 7.38
N ASP A 134 -5.31 6.06 8.28
CA ASP A 134 -6.26 5.08 8.81
C ASP A 134 -7.69 5.52 8.45
N ALA A 135 -8.31 4.81 7.52
CA ALA A 135 -9.65 5.13 7.03
C ALA A 135 -10.70 4.24 7.72
N GLY A 136 -11.28 4.74 8.80
CA GLY A 136 -12.40 4.10 9.48
C GLY A 136 -13.75 4.37 8.80
N GLU A 137 -14.83 3.93 9.44
CA GLU A 137 -16.19 4.09 8.89
C GLU A 137 -16.63 5.56 8.82
N ASP A 138 -16.37 6.32 9.88
CA ASP A 138 -16.86 7.69 10.05
C ASP A 138 -15.79 8.75 9.86
N SER A 139 -14.53 8.35 9.84
CA SER A 139 -13.43 9.30 9.77
C SER A 139 -12.15 8.69 9.24
N ILE A 140 -11.30 9.55 8.71
CA ILE A 140 -9.95 9.21 8.28
C ILE A 140 -8.97 9.94 9.20
N ILE A 141 -7.98 9.21 9.73
CA ILE A 141 -6.94 9.79 10.57
C ILE A 141 -5.62 9.77 9.81
N PHE A 142 -5.03 10.95 9.68
CA PHE A 142 -3.72 11.15 9.08
C PHE A 142 -2.70 11.40 10.19
N THR A 143 -1.59 10.69 10.14
CA THR A 143 -0.45 10.91 11.03
C THR A 143 0.71 11.45 10.20
N PHE A 144 1.22 12.62 10.59
CA PHE A 144 2.33 13.28 9.91
C PHE A 144 3.65 13.07 10.66
N LYS A 145 4.77 13.18 9.94
CA LYS A 145 6.08 13.28 10.59
C LYS A 145 6.20 14.60 11.35
N ASP A 146 7.15 14.69 12.29
CA ASP A 146 7.31 15.84 13.18
C ASP A 146 7.51 17.17 12.46
N LYS A 147 8.12 17.14 11.29
CA LYS A 147 8.30 18.31 10.43
C LYS A 147 7.68 18.02 9.06
N PRO A 148 6.37 18.23 8.91
CA PRO A 148 5.71 17.99 7.64
C PRO A 148 6.20 18.93 6.55
N SER A 149 6.14 18.48 5.31
CA SER A 149 6.71 19.18 4.14
C SER A 149 5.80 20.24 3.53
N PHE A 150 4.65 20.52 4.13
CA PHE A 150 3.69 21.51 3.64
C PHE A 150 3.78 22.84 4.37
N ASP A 151 3.26 23.90 3.75
CA ASP A 151 3.20 25.22 4.35
C ASP A 151 2.22 25.27 5.53
N PRO A 152 2.70 25.55 6.77
CA PRO A 152 1.83 25.60 7.94
C PRO A 152 0.69 26.60 7.82
N GLY A 153 0.89 27.74 7.17
CA GLY A 153 -0.13 28.76 7.00
C GLY A 153 -1.27 28.33 6.09
N LYS A 154 -0.95 27.66 4.99
CA LYS A 154 -1.96 27.07 4.09
C LYS A 154 -2.74 25.96 4.77
N PHE A 155 -2.06 25.12 5.54
CA PHE A 155 -2.68 24.05 6.31
C PHE A 155 -3.66 24.59 7.35
N PHE A 156 -3.25 25.59 8.10
CA PHE A 156 -4.10 26.25 9.10
C PHE A 156 -5.37 26.87 8.48
N ARG A 157 -5.22 27.53 7.35
CA ARG A 157 -6.38 28.08 6.60
C ARG A 157 -7.32 27.00 6.12
N MET A 158 -6.80 25.85 5.67
CA MET A 158 -7.60 24.71 5.27
C MET A 158 -8.40 24.16 6.47
N LEU A 159 -7.77 24.03 7.64
CA LEU A 159 -8.47 23.60 8.86
C LEU A 159 -9.60 24.57 9.25
N GLN A 160 -9.37 25.88 9.17
CA GLN A 160 -10.39 26.86 9.46
C GLN A 160 -11.57 26.85 8.46
N ALA A 161 -11.29 26.55 7.21
CA ALA A 161 -12.29 26.50 6.13
C ALA A 161 -13.14 25.24 6.14
N ASN A 162 -12.68 24.15 6.77
CA ASN A 162 -13.33 22.84 6.74
C ASN A 162 -13.73 22.40 8.14
N ARG A 163 -15.04 22.40 8.42
CA ARG A 163 -15.57 21.99 9.73
C ARG A 163 -15.42 20.51 10.04
N ASN A 164 -15.25 19.69 9.01
CA ASN A 164 -15.06 18.25 9.13
C ASN A 164 -13.61 17.85 9.39
N MET A 165 -12.70 18.81 9.49
CA MET A 165 -11.29 18.60 9.78
C MET A 165 -10.91 19.16 11.14
N ARG A 166 -10.17 18.39 11.95
CA ARG A 166 -9.61 18.86 13.22
C ARG A 166 -8.32 18.15 13.57
N MET A 167 -7.46 18.84 14.29
CA MET A 167 -6.26 18.24 14.86
C MET A 167 -6.60 17.46 16.13
N LEU A 168 -6.07 16.22 16.22
CA LEU A 168 -6.15 15.38 17.43
C LEU A 168 -4.91 15.48 18.31
N GLY A 169 -3.93 16.27 17.89
CA GLY A 169 -2.64 16.44 18.53
C GLY A 169 -1.69 17.15 17.57
N PRO A 170 -0.40 17.27 17.90
CA PRO A 170 0.53 18.07 17.10
C PRO A 170 0.78 17.50 15.69
N ASN A 171 0.58 16.21 15.48
CA ASN A 171 0.90 15.52 14.22
C ASN A 171 -0.23 14.60 13.70
N ARG A 172 -1.44 14.71 14.25
CA ARG A 172 -2.58 13.89 13.80
C ARG A 172 -3.76 14.76 13.39
N LEU A 173 -4.29 14.47 12.22
CA LEU A 173 -5.47 15.13 11.65
C LEU A 173 -6.61 14.12 11.53
N ARG A 174 -7.79 14.50 11.98
CA ARG A 174 -9.04 13.76 11.75
C ARG A 174 -9.87 14.45 10.69
N LEU A 175 -10.28 13.69 9.68
CA LEU A 175 -11.23 14.09 8.65
C LEU A 175 -12.52 13.26 8.84
N GLU A 176 -13.63 13.90 9.13
CA GLU A 176 -14.94 13.25 9.21
C GLU A 176 -15.53 13.07 7.81
N THR A 177 -16.10 11.88 7.51
CA THR A 177 -16.47 11.43 6.16
C THR A 177 -17.96 11.18 5.96
N TYR A 178 -18.84 11.75 6.78
CA TYR A 178 -20.31 11.66 6.59
C TYR A 178 -20.93 12.90 6.00
#